data_586163a97089795dea464ab2c5d0a30a
#
_entry.id   586163a97089795dea464ab2c5d0a30a
#
_cell.length_a   1.000
_cell.length_b   1.000
_cell.length_c   1.000
_cell.angle_alpha   90.00
_cell.angle_beta   90.00
_cell.angle_gamma   90.00
#
_symmetry.space_group_name_H-M   'P 1'
#
loop_
_entity.id
_entity.type
_entity.pdbx_description
1 polymer ?
#
loop_
_entity_poly.entity_id
_entity_poly.type
_entity_poly.pdbx_seq_one_letter_code
_entity_poly.pdbx_strand_id
1 'polypeptide(L)'
;MTEVSVIIPTYNREKFISECVQSVLAQTLPAREIIIVDDGSTDATYNILRDLGFNSLSTKKTVLRYFFQQNRGVSSARNLGIKEARSEYIALLDSDDLWLKSKLDRQVSAFQNDTQSSRLCHTDEIWIRNGVRVNQHKKHKKHGGNVFQSCLKLCCISPSSAMMHRSVFEDFGFFDEDLPACEDYDFWLRYSAKEDVNFIDEPLIIKKGGHSDQLSGAHWGMDRFRIYSIEKILKEPDLKLVHKTEAIHEVILKLEILINGSQKRQKFAYAESMLEKKQHWEAILMRGVND
;
A
#
# COMPACT_ATOMS: atom_id res chain seq x y z
N MET A 1 4.10 23.37 -13.67
CA MET A 1 3.61 23.09 -12.30
C MET A 1 3.57 21.59 -12.16
N THR A 2 4.06 21.06 -11.07
CA THR A 2 4.01 19.61 -10.80
C THR A 2 2.56 19.17 -10.62
N GLU A 3 2.10 18.24 -11.44
CA GLU A 3 0.74 17.76 -11.45
C GLU A 3 0.63 16.42 -10.74
N VAL A 4 -0.43 16.23 -9.94
CA VAL A 4 -0.68 15.02 -9.17
C VAL A 4 -2.05 14.44 -9.53
N SER A 5 -2.10 13.16 -9.87
CA SER A 5 -3.32 12.36 -9.95
C SER A 5 -3.50 11.60 -8.63
N VAL A 6 -4.67 11.72 -8.02
CA VAL A 6 -5.03 11.01 -6.80
C VAL A 6 -5.90 9.81 -7.15
N ILE A 7 -5.50 8.61 -6.72
CA ILE A 7 -6.23 7.36 -6.98
C ILE A 7 -6.93 6.92 -5.70
N ILE A 8 -8.25 6.73 -5.79
CA ILE A 8 -9.10 6.28 -4.67
C ILE A 8 -9.84 5.01 -5.10
N PRO A 9 -9.33 3.81 -4.76
CA PRO A 9 -10.11 2.59 -4.91
C PRO A 9 -11.23 2.57 -3.88
N THR A 10 -12.44 2.18 -4.28
CA THR A 10 -13.59 2.13 -3.36
C THR A 10 -14.45 0.90 -3.60
N TYR A 11 -14.96 0.32 -2.52
CA TYR A 11 -15.93 -0.78 -2.53
C TYR A 11 -16.78 -0.73 -1.27
N ASN A 12 -18.08 -0.45 -1.39
CA ASN A 12 -19.03 -0.33 -0.29
C ASN A 12 -18.52 0.62 0.81
N ARG A 13 -18.36 1.91 0.48
CA ARG A 13 -17.80 2.95 1.36
C ARG A 13 -18.72 4.15 1.57
N GLU A 14 -20.03 3.93 1.54
CA GLU A 14 -21.02 5.00 1.74
C GLU A 14 -20.77 5.87 2.97
N LYS A 15 -20.22 5.30 4.06
CA LYS A 15 -19.96 6.01 5.31
C LYS A 15 -18.69 6.87 5.30
N PHE A 16 -17.77 6.61 4.37
CA PHE A 16 -16.41 7.18 4.40
C PHE A 16 -16.09 8.03 3.17
N ILE A 17 -16.59 7.64 2.01
CA ILE A 17 -16.14 8.17 0.72
C ILE A 17 -16.30 9.69 0.59
N SER A 18 -17.35 10.27 1.17
CA SER A 18 -17.58 11.71 1.12
C SER A 18 -16.46 12.50 1.82
N GLU A 19 -16.12 12.13 3.06
CA GLU A 19 -15.03 12.78 3.80
C GLU A 19 -13.67 12.55 3.13
N CYS A 20 -13.42 11.35 2.61
CA CYS A 20 -12.22 10.99 1.88
C CYS A 20 -12.01 11.95 0.70
N VAL A 21 -12.97 12.05 -0.21
CA VAL A 21 -12.89 12.94 -1.40
C VAL A 21 -12.76 14.40 -0.99
N GLN A 22 -13.53 14.86 0.02
CA GLN A 22 -13.44 16.23 0.53
C GLN A 22 -12.06 16.56 1.08
N SER A 23 -11.37 15.60 1.72
CA SER A 23 -10.01 15.79 2.23
C SER A 23 -8.99 16.06 1.11
N VAL A 24 -9.21 15.50 -0.08
CA VAL A 24 -8.39 15.77 -1.28
C VAL A 24 -8.75 17.13 -1.88
N LEU A 25 -10.04 17.45 -1.98
CA LEU A 25 -10.49 18.76 -2.51
C LEU A 25 -10.04 19.93 -1.64
N ALA A 26 -9.79 19.69 -0.35
CA ALA A 26 -9.34 20.70 0.61
C ALA A 26 -7.81 20.90 0.65
N GLN A 27 -7.04 20.25 -0.24
CA GLN A 27 -5.59 20.36 -0.27
C GLN A 27 -5.14 21.79 -0.64
N THR A 28 -4.05 22.26 0.00
CA THR A 28 -3.43 23.57 -0.31
C THR A 28 -2.84 23.61 -1.71
N LEU A 29 -2.22 22.52 -2.15
CA LEU A 29 -1.87 22.26 -3.55
C LEU A 29 -2.99 21.41 -4.17
N PRO A 30 -3.81 21.96 -5.09
CA PRO A 30 -4.87 21.17 -5.71
C PRO A 30 -4.33 20.00 -6.52
N ALA A 31 -4.93 18.83 -6.38
CA ALA A 31 -4.69 17.74 -7.32
C ALA A 31 -5.18 18.15 -8.73
N ARG A 32 -4.51 17.72 -9.78
CA ARG A 32 -5.00 17.88 -11.15
C ARG A 32 -6.29 17.10 -11.37
N GLU A 33 -6.30 15.88 -10.88
CA GLU A 33 -7.46 14.98 -10.97
C GLU A 33 -7.56 14.07 -9.76
N ILE A 34 -8.79 13.68 -9.45
CA ILE A 34 -9.13 12.61 -8.51
C ILE A 34 -9.78 11.52 -9.34
N ILE A 35 -9.19 10.34 -9.34
CA ILE A 35 -9.67 9.15 -10.04
C ILE A 35 -10.23 8.20 -9.00
N ILE A 36 -11.55 8.04 -9.00
CA ILE A 36 -12.24 7.10 -8.13
C ILE A 36 -12.55 5.87 -8.95
N VAL A 37 -12.10 4.71 -8.46
CA VAL A 37 -12.39 3.43 -9.09
C VAL A 37 -13.27 2.63 -8.15
N ASP A 38 -14.53 2.50 -8.53
CA ASP A 38 -15.53 1.73 -7.80
C ASP A 38 -15.47 0.27 -8.23
N ASP A 39 -15.04 -0.58 -7.31
CA ASP A 39 -14.85 -2.01 -7.50
C ASP A 39 -16.16 -2.80 -7.27
N GLY A 40 -17.27 -2.31 -7.83
CA GLY A 40 -18.55 -3.00 -7.81
C GLY A 40 -19.38 -2.77 -6.54
N SER A 41 -19.40 -1.53 -6.02
CA SER A 41 -20.22 -1.19 -4.85
C SER A 41 -21.71 -1.45 -5.08
N THR A 42 -22.37 -1.95 -4.04
CA THR A 42 -23.81 -2.25 -4.02
C THR A 42 -24.59 -1.40 -3.00
N ASP A 43 -23.87 -0.58 -2.22
CA ASP A 43 -24.43 0.38 -1.26
C ASP A 43 -24.66 1.78 -1.89
N ALA A 44 -24.83 2.81 -1.08
CA ALA A 44 -25.05 4.17 -1.56
C ALA A 44 -23.77 4.90 -2.04
N THR A 45 -22.59 4.23 -2.12
CA THR A 45 -21.31 4.83 -2.53
C THR A 45 -21.43 5.61 -3.84
N TYR A 46 -22.01 5.00 -4.88
CA TYR A 46 -22.21 5.65 -6.18
C TYR A 46 -23.07 6.92 -6.08
N ASN A 47 -24.21 6.86 -5.34
CA ASN A 47 -25.10 8.00 -5.20
C ASN A 47 -24.43 9.17 -4.50
N ILE A 48 -23.66 8.90 -3.45
CA ILE A 48 -22.89 9.90 -2.70
C ILE A 48 -21.85 10.57 -3.62
N LEU A 49 -21.12 9.78 -4.40
CA LEU A 49 -20.14 10.30 -5.36
C LEU A 49 -20.81 11.16 -6.43
N ARG A 50 -21.93 10.70 -6.99
CA ARG A 50 -22.71 11.49 -7.97
C ARG A 50 -23.14 12.83 -7.38
N ASP A 51 -23.62 12.85 -6.14
CA ASP A 51 -24.11 14.06 -5.46
C ASP A 51 -22.94 15.00 -5.08
N LEU A 52 -21.72 14.48 -4.91
CA LEU A 52 -20.48 15.27 -4.84
C LEU A 52 -20.08 15.86 -6.20
N GLY A 53 -20.74 15.48 -7.30
CA GLY A 53 -20.64 16.13 -8.60
C GLY A 53 -19.54 15.64 -9.52
N PHE A 54 -19.22 14.33 -9.51
CA PHE A 54 -18.21 13.83 -10.44
C PHE A 54 -18.59 13.98 -11.93
N ASN A 55 -19.85 14.28 -12.24
CA ASN A 55 -20.31 14.63 -13.59
C ASN A 55 -20.42 16.15 -13.84
N SER A 56 -20.25 17.00 -12.83
CA SER A 56 -20.50 18.45 -12.94
C SER A 56 -19.44 19.33 -12.26
N LEU A 57 -18.61 18.79 -11.39
CA LEU A 57 -17.55 19.53 -10.70
C LEU A 57 -16.19 19.30 -11.35
N SER A 58 -15.92 20.00 -12.44
CA SER A 58 -14.61 20.61 -12.48
C SER A 58 -14.70 21.85 -11.58
N THR A 59 -14.25 21.75 -10.33
CA THR A 59 -13.77 22.98 -9.68
C THR A 59 -12.73 23.52 -10.65
N LYS A 60 -12.54 24.85 -10.76
CA LYS A 60 -11.61 25.47 -11.73
C LYS A 60 -10.18 24.89 -11.69
N LYS A 61 -9.87 23.92 -10.79
CA LYS A 61 -8.53 23.41 -10.50
C LYS A 61 -8.39 21.87 -10.45
N THR A 62 -9.45 21.10 -10.16
CA THR A 62 -9.38 19.63 -10.00
C THR A 62 -10.50 18.94 -10.78
N VAL A 63 -10.15 17.95 -11.59
CA VAL A 63 -11.11 17.13 -12.34
C VAL A 63 -11.44 15.88 -11.55
N LEU A 64 -12.72 15.57 -11.35
CA LEU A 64 -13.18 14.35 -10.71
C LEU A 64 -13.58 13.35 -11.79
N ARG A 65 -12.92 12.18 -11.81
CA ARG A 65 -13.17 11.09 -12.76
C ARG A 65 -13.63 9.85 -12.01
N TYR A 66 -14.66 9.20 -12.48
CA TYR A 66 -15.22 7.98 -11.90
C TYR A 66 -15.15 6.84 -12.90
N PHE A 67 -14.68 5.68 -12.43
CA PHE A 67 -14.64 4.43 -13.17
C PHE A 67 -15.33 3.36 -12.35
N PHE A 68 -16.10 2.51 -13.00
CA PHE A 68 -16.74 1.36 -12.41
C PHE A 68 -16.16 0.08 -13.00
N GLN A 69 -15.91 -0.91 -12.18
CA GLN A 69 -15.62 -2.28 -12.60
C GLN A 69 -16.40 -3.29 -11.76
N GLN A 70 -16.58 -4.51 -12.28
CA GLN A 70 -17.02 -5.61 -11.43
C GLN A 70 -15.96 -5.88 -10.36
N ASN A 71 -16.37 -6.32 -9.15
CA ASN A 71 -15.45 -6.55 -8.05
C ASN A 71 -14.34 -7.54 -8.43
N ARG A 72 -13.10 -7.04 -8.41
CA ARG A 72 -11.86 -7.76 -8.71
C ARG A 72 -10.76 -7.51 -7.67
N GLY A 73 -11.11 -6.82 -6.58
CA GLY A 73 -10.20 -6.50 -5.49
C GLY A 73 -9.47 -5.17 -5.64
N VAL A 74 -8.91 -4.74 -4.53
CA VAL A 74 -8.27 -3.41 -4.39
C VAL A 74 -7.09 -3.21 -5.34
N SER A 75 -6.29 -4.25 -5.62
CA SER A 75 -5.18 -4.21 -6.58
C SER A 75 -5.67 -3.82 -7.96
N SER A 76 -6.72 -4.50 -8.45
CA SER A 76 -7.30 -4.24 -9.77
C SER A 76 -7.85 -2.81 -9.87
N ALA A 77 -8.54 -2.34 -8.83
CA ALA A 77 -9.06 -0.98 -8.78
C ALA A 77 -7.94 0.07 -8.76
N ARG A 78 -6.88 -0.12 -7.95
CA ARG A 78 -5.71 0.77 -7.97
C ARG A 78 -5.02 0.76 -9.34
N ASN A 79 -4.81 -0.40 -9.93
CA ASN A 79 -4.15 -0.56 -11.23
C ASN A 79 -4.94 0.15 -12.34
N LEU A 80 -6.26 0.04 -12.37
CA LEU A 80 -7.10 0.78 -13.31
C LEU A 80 -6.91 2.29 -13.12
N GLY A 81 -6.98 2.78 -11.89
CA GLY A 81 -6.79 4.21 -11.60
C GLY A 81 -5.41 4.72 -12.01
N ILE A 82 -4.35 3.94 -11.78
CA ILE A 82 -2.98 4.27 -12.15
C ILE A 82 -2.84 4.36 -13.68
N LYS A 83 -3.41 3.40 -14.42
CA LYS A 83 -3.40 3.39 -15.90
C LYS A 83 -4.13 4.59 -16.48
N GLU A 84 -5.22 5.01 -15.87
CA GLU A 84 -6.03 6.15 -16.28
C GLU A 84 -5.45 7.51 -15.86
N ALA A 85 -4.51 7.53 -14.93
CA ALA A 85 -3.88 8.76 -14.44
C ALA A 85 -3.11 9.47 -15.55
N ARG A 86 -3.16 10.82 -15.55
CA ARG A 86 -2.56 11.68 -16.58
C ARG A 86 -1.40 12.51 -16.07
N SER A 87 -1.20 12.58 -14.75
CA SER A 87 -0.15 13.38 -14.13
C SER A 87 1.17 12.63 -14.06
N GLU A 88 2.23 13.37 -13.84
CA GLU A 88 3.59 12.88 -13.59
C GLU A 88 3.69 12.15 -12.26
N TYR A 89 2.99 12.67 -11.23
CA TYR A 89 2.94 12.07 -9.91
C TYR A 89 1.59 11.43 -9.62
N ILE A 90 1.65 10.27 -8.97
CA ILE A 90 0.49 9.48 -8.58
C ILE A 90 0.51 9.33 -7.06
N ALA A 91 -0.55 9.78 -6.42
CA ALA A 91 -0.77 9.61 -4.98
C ALA A 91 -1.94 8.65 -4.74
N LEU A 92 -1.77 7.76 -3.77
CA LEU A 92 -2.78 6.77 -3.42
C LEU A 92 -3.53 7.21 -2.16
N LEU A 93 -4.83 6.93 -2.09
CA LEU A 93 -5.64 7.18 -0.90
C LEU A 93 -6.69 6.07 -0.78
N ASP A 94 -6.66 5.31 0.31
CA ASP A 94 -7.70 4.34 0.63
C ASP A 94 -8.97 5.09 1.05
N SER A 95 -10.13 4.60 0.60
CA SER A 95 -11.40 5.33 0.68
C SER A 95 -11.97 5.52 2.09
N ASP A 96 -11.35 4.94 3.11
CA ASP A 96 -11.65 5.09 4.53
C ASP A 96 -10.66 6.00 5.29
N ASP A 97 -9.58 6.44 4.62
CA ASP A 97 -8.58 7.35 5.18
C ASP A 97 -8.82 8.82 4.80
N LEU A 98 -8.16 9.74 5.48
CA LEU A 98 -8.23 11.18 5.22
C LEU A 98 -6.83 11.78 5.09
N TRP A 99 -6.71 12.82 4.27
CA TRP A 99 -5.51 13.63 4.17
C TRP A 99 -5.60 14.93 4.96
N LEU A 100 -4.50 15.34 5.57
CA LEU A 100 -4.33 16.68 6.09
C LEU A 100 -4.03 17.65 4.95
N LYS A 101 -4.45 18.92 5.10
CA LYS A 101 -4.51 19.93 4.02
C LYS A 101 -3.18 20.15 3.27
N SER A 102 -2.05 19.96 3.91
CA SER A 102 -0.73 20.23 3.33
C SER A 102 -0.05 19.03 2.68
N LYS A 103 -0.69 17.84 2.65
CA LYS A 103 -0.02 16.61 2.23
C LYS A 103 0.56 16.69 0.82
N LEU A 104 -0.23 17.11 -0.18
CA LEU A 104 0.25 17.19 -1.56
C LEU A 104 1.37 18.22 -1.72
N ASP A 105 1.20 19.40 -1.11
CA ASP A 105 2.21 20.45 -1.14
C ASP A 105 3.53 20.00 -0.52
N ARG A 106 3.49 19.35 0.64
CA ARG A 106 4.69 18.84 1.32
C ARG A 106 5.40 17.76 0.51
N GLN A 107 4.65 16.83 -0.11
CA GLN A 107 5.26 15.76 -0.90
C GLN A 107 5.83 16.27 -2.23
N VAL A 108 5.14 17.17 -2.92
CA VAL A 108 5.67 17.81 -4.14
C VAL A 108 6.95 18.59 -3.81
N SER A 109 6.94 19.37 -2.72
CA SER A 109 8.13 20.09 -2.27
C SER A 109 9.28 19.14 -1.91
N ALA A 110 8.99 17.98 -1.31
CA ALA A 110 9.98 16.98 -0.99
C ALA A 110 10.66 16.42 -2.26
N PHE A 111 9.91 16.11 -3.31
CA PHE A 111 10.50 15.67 -4.59
C PHE A 111 11.33 16.75 -5.25
N GLN A 112 10.89 18.00 -5.21
CA GLN A 112 11.64 19.13 -5.82
C GLN A 112 12.97 19.43 -5.11
N ASN A 113 13.05 19.14 -3.82
CA ASN A 113 14.24 19.38 -2.99
C ASN A 113 15.08 18.11 -2.77
N ASP A 114 14.65 16.97 -3.31
CA ASP A 114 15.36 15.70 -3.11
C ASP A 114 16.61 15.61 -3.98
N THR A 115 17.77 15.61 -3.33
CA THR A 115 19.08 15.44 -3.98
C THR A 115 19.39 13.98 -4.30
N GLN A 116 18.65 13.03 -3.76
CA GLN A 116 18.82 11.59 -3.97
C GLN A 116 17.97 11.05 -5.13
N SER A 117 17.12 11.90 -5.72
CA SER A 117 16.23 11.54 -6.84
C SER A 117 15.31 10.34 -6.55
N SER A 118 14.87 10.20 -5.30
CA SER A 118 13.90 9.18 -4.92
C SER A 118 12.57 9.38 -5.64
N ARG A 119 12.03 8.30 -6.19
CA ARG A 119 10.77 8.34 -6.96
C ARG A 119 9.53 7.99 -6.13
N LEU A 120 9.72 7.66 -4.86
CA LEU A 120 8.66 7.41 -3.89
C LEU A 120 8.87 8.25 -2.64
N CYS A 121 7.81 8.93 -2.23
CA CYS A 121 7.77 9.68 -0.97
C CYS A 121 6.57 9.23 -0.15
N HIS A 122 6.77 8.98 1.14
CA HIS A 122 5.70 8.71 2.07
C HIS A 122 5.78 9.59 3.32
N THR A 123 4.72 9.61 4.12
CA THR A 123 4.59 10.48 5.29
C THR A 123 4.31 9.66 6.55
N ASP A 124 4.46 10.28 7.72
CA ASP A 124 3.90 9.72 8.95
C ASP A 124 2.37 9.86 8.96
N GLU A 125 1.72 9.25 9.96
CA GLU A 125 0.27 9.08 10.02
C GLU A 125 -0.28 9.14 11.45
N ILE A 126 -1.52 9.61 11.57
CA ILE A 126 -2.32 9.56 12.79
C ILE A 126 -3.25 8.36 12.71
N TRP A 127 -3.27 7.53 13.75
CA TRP A 127 -4.18 6.39 13.80
C TRP A 127 -5.42 6.70 14.64
N ILE A 128 -6.60 6.46 14.05
CA ILE A 128 -7.88 6.51 14.74
C ILE A 128 -8.53 5.14 14.64
N ARG A 129 -8.85 4.52 15.78
CA ARG A 129 -9.59 3.25 15.84
C ARG A 129 -10.87 3.45 16.64
N ASN A 130 -12.01 3.09 16.04
CA ASN A 130 -13.33 3.28 16.65
C ASN A 130 -13.53 4.71 17.19
N GLY A 131 -13.10 5.72 16.42
CA GLY A 131 -13.21 7.13 16.78
C GLY A 131 -12.19 7.63 17.82
N VAL A 132 -11.30 6.77 18.33
CA VAL A 132 -10.30 7.16 19.34
C VAL A 132 -8.89 7.16 18.71
N ARG A 133 -8.13 8.22 18.98
CA ARG A 133 -6.71 8.29 18.59
C ARG A 133 -5.91 7.24 19.35
N VAL A 134 -5.13 6.43 18.62
CA VAL A 134 -4.23 5.42 19.19
C VAL A 134 -2.78 5.72 18.79
N ASN A 135 -1.86 5.49 19.70
CA ASN A 135 -0.44 5.65 19.42
C ASN A 135 0.10 4.44 18.66
N GLN A 136 0.95 4.69 17.70
CA GLN A 136 1.67 3.63 17.00
C GLN A 136 2.64 2.91 17.94
N HIS A 137 2.71 1.58 17.84
CA HIS A 137 3.79 0.85 18.51
C HIS A 137 5.15 1.19 17.86
N LYS A 138 6.24 1.12 18.64
CA LYS A 138 7.62 1.39 18.16
C LYS A 138 7.99 0.63 16.88
N LYS A 139 7.46 -0.58 16.69
CA LYS A 139 7.69 -1.40 15.49
C LYS A 139 7.10 -0.81 14.21
N HIS A 140 6.18 0.15 14.30
CA HIS A 140 5.56 0.83 13.16
C HIS A 140 6.19 2.20 12.87
N LYS A 141 7.27 2.56 13.59
CA LYS A 141 7.99 3.81 13.32
C LYS A 141 8.46 3.82 11.87
N LYS A 142 8.07 4.86 11.15
CA LYS A 142 8.40 5.05 9.74
C LYS A 142 9.74 5.75 9.59
N HIS A 143 10.40 5.55 8.48
CA HIS A 143 11.66 6.21 8.12
C HIS A 143 11.84 6.23 6.60
N GLY A 144 12.82 7.01 6.12
CA GLY A 144 13.26 7.06 4.73
C GLY A 144 14.55 6.28 4.51
N GLY A 145 15.12 6.44 3.31
CA GLY A 145 16.31 5.74 2.86
C GLY A 145 16.01 4.29 2.46
N ASN A 146 16.95 3.39 2.71
CA ASN A 146 16.72 1.98 2.44
C ASN A 146 15.78 1.38 3.49
N VAL A 147 14.56 1.03 3.07
CA VAL A 147 13.52 0.46 3.93
C VAL A 147 13.26 -1.03 3.67
N PHE A 148 14.07 -1.69 2.84
CA PHE A 148 13.82 -3.09 2.44
C PHE A 148 13.66 -4.02 3.65
N GLN A 149 14.58 -3.96 4.61
CA GLN A 149 14.51 -4.78 5.82
C GLN A 149 13.25 -4.47 6.66
N SER A 150 12.83 -3.21 6.71
CA SER A 150 11.59 -2.82 7.40
C SER A 150 10.35 -3.32 6.68
N CYS A 151 10.35 -3.27 5.35
CA CYS A 151 9.28 -3.81 4.51
C CYS A 151 9.18 -5.34 4.63
N LEU A 152 10.29 -6.07 4.74
CA LEU A 152 10.26 -7.52 4.99
C LEU A 152 9.49 -7.88 6.25
N LYS A 153 9.70 -7.15 7.34
CA LYS A 153 9.08 -7.42 8.64
C LYS A 153 7.59 -7.09 8.65
N LEU A 154 7.23 -5.91 8.12
CA LEU A 154 5.88 -5.34 8.17
C LEU A 154 5.61 -4.51 6.93
N CYS A 155 4.33 -4.27 6.63
CA CYS A 155 3.96 -3.21 5.69
C CYS A 155 4.27 -1.85 6.35
N CYS A 156 5.42 -1.26 6.01
CA CYS A 156 5.90 -0.03 6.64
C CYS A 156 5.43 1.25 5.93
N ILE A 157 4.92 1.15 4.71
CA ILE A 157 4.36 2.26 3.93
C ILE A 157 2.87 2.02 3.76
N SER A 158 2.03 2.92 4.26
CA SER A 158 0.59 2.89 3.99
C SER A 158 0.32 3.46 2.60
N PRO A 159 -0.51 2.83 1.74
CA PRO A 159 -0.85 3.39 0.43
C PRO A 159 -1.30 4.84 0.52
N SER A 160 -2.17 5.18 1.47
CA SER A 160 -2.68 6.55 1.68
C SER A 160 -1.58 7.58 1.98
N SER A 161 -0.40 7.16 2.45
CA SER A 161 0.74 8.05 2.70
C SER A 161 1.64 8.25 1.47
N ALA A 162 1.56 7.35 0.50
CA ALA A 162 2.49 7.29 -0.62
C ALA A 162 2.13 8.26 -1.76
N MET A 163 3.17 8.85 -2.35
CA MET A 163 3.16 9.51 -3.65
C MET A 163 4.37 9.02 -4.44
N MET A 164 4.19 8.75 -5.73
CA MET A 164 5.21 8.18 -6.59
C MET A 164 5.27 8.89 -7.93
N HIS A 165 6.47 8.99 -8.50
CA HIS A 165 6.63 9.32 -9.90
C HIS A 165 6.07 8.17 -10.77
N ARG A 166 5.41 8.50 -11.88
CA ARG A 166 4.75 7.52 -12.77
C ARG A 166 5.68 6.41 -13.25
N SER A 167 6.95 6.73 -13.53
CA SER A 167 7.93 5.73 -13.99
C SER A 167 8.16 4.57 -13.02
N VAL A 168 7.78 4.72 -11.74
CA VAL A 168 7.82 3.62 -10.78
C VAL A 168 6.97 2.44 -11.25
N PHE A 169 5.80 2.71 -11.83
CA PHE A 169 4.92 1.65 -12.34
C PHE A 169 5.42 1.05 -13.67
N GLU A 170 6.20 1.79 -14.43
CA GLU A 170 6.84 1.31 -15.65
C GLU A 170 7.99 0.34 -15.33
N ASP A 171 8.79 0.65 -14.31
CA ASP A 171 9.97 -0.14 -13.94
C ASP A 171 9.68 -1.29 -12.98
N PHE A 172 8.75 -1.09 -12.04
CA PHE A 172 8.42 -2.08 -11.00
C PHE A 172 7.11 -2.83 -11.26
N GLY A 173 6.36 -2.46 -12.30
CA GLY A 173 5.03 -3.00 -12.57
C GLY A 173 3.95 -2.48 -11.63
N PHE A 174 2.78 -3.07 -11.70
CA PHE A 174 1.59 -2.69 -10.95
C PHE A 174 1.44 -3.52 -9.66
N PHE A 175 0.36 -3.26 -8.90
CA PHE A 175 -0.04 -4.10 -7.78
C PHE A 175 -0.44 -5.50 -8.27
N ASP A 176 -0.05 -6.53 -7.54
CA ASP A 176 -0.35 -7.92 -7.89
C ASP A 176 -1.84 -8.21 -7.65
N GLU A 177 -2.58 -8.52 -8.72
CA GLU A 177 -4.03 -8.77 -8.67
C GLU A 177 -4.35 -10.18 -8.15
N ASP A 178 -3.36 -11.08 -8.07
CA ASP A 178 -3.53 -12.41 -7.49
C ASP A 178 -3.44 -12.40 -5.95
N LEU A 179 -3.01 -11.26 -5.37
CA LEU A 179 -2.95 -11.08 -3.93
C LEU A 179 -4.27 -10.49 -3.40
N PRO A 180 -5.06 -11.27 -2.64
CA PRO A 180 -6.29 -10.77 -2.03
C PRO A 180 -6.04 -9.82 -0.85
N ALA A 181 -4.80 -9.81 -0.34
CA ALA A 181 -4.30 -8.90 0.71
C ALA A 181 -2.77 -8.86 0.67
N CYS A 182 -2.16 -7.84 1.28
CA CYS A 182 -0.71 -7.60 1.25
C CYS A 182 -0.16 -7.25 -0.16
N GLU A 183 -0.99 -6.75 -1.05
CA GLU A 183 -0.60 -6.26 -2.36
C GLU A 183 0.34 -5.04 -2.25
N ASP A 184 0.11 -4.21 -1.26
CA ASP A 184 0.95 -3.09 -0.88
C ASP A 184 2.32 -3.54 -0.37
N TYR A 185 2.35 -4.56 0.48
CA TYR A 185 3.57 -5.19 0.96
C TYR A 185 4.42 -5.74 -0.21
N ASP A 186 3.81 -6.46 -1.17
CA ASP A 186 4.49 -6.96 -2.37
C ASP A 186 5.12 -5.81 -3.17
N PHE A 187 4.34 -4.74 -3.38
CA PHE A 187 4.80 -3.60 -4.16
C PHE A 187 5.99 -2.89 -3.47
N TRP A 188 5.90 -2.67 -2.16
CA TRP A 188 6.98 -2.01 -1.41
C TRP A 188 8.25 -2.85 -1.35
N LEU A 189 8.15 -4.19 -1.29
CA LEU A 189 9.31 -5.07 -1.38
C LEU A 189 10.03 -4.92 -2.71
N ARG A 190 9.30 -4.97 -3.82
CA ARG A 190 9.88 -4.82 -5.16
C ARG A 190 10.58 -3.47 -5.34
N TYR A 191 9.95 -2.40 -4.86
CA TYR A 191 10.51 -1.07 -4.92
C TYR A 191 11.76 -0.93 -4.04
N SER A 192 11.64 -1.23 -2.75
CA SER A 192 12.71 -1.00 -1.76
C SER A 192 13.93 -1.94 -1.93
N ALA A 193 13.78 -3.02 -2.68
CA ALA A 193 14.92 -3.87 -3.05
C ALA A 193 15.93 -3.15 -3.95
N LYS A 194 15.49 -2.14 -4.71
CA LYS A 194 16.29 -1.44 -5.72
C LYS A 194 16.50 0.04 -5.42
N GLU A 195 15.51 0.70 -4.81
CA GLU A 195 15.52 2.15 -4.59
C GLU A 195 15.21 2.54 -3.14
N ASP A 196 15.78 3.64 -2.73
CA ASP A 196 15.49 4.28 -1.46
C ASP A 196 14.17 5.07 -1.52
N VAL A 197 13.56 5.30 -0.36
CA VAL A 197 12.31 6.07 -0.24
C VAL A 197 12.58 7.42 0.47
N ASN A 198 11.88 8.45 0.02
CA ASN A 198 11.85 9.73 0.73
C ASN A 198 10.77 9.69 1.81
N PHE A 199 11.06 10.22 2.99
CA PHE A 199 10.16 10.23 4.14
C PHE A 199 10.00 11.64 4.70
N ILE A 200 8.75 12.05 4.87
CA ILE A 200 8.39 13.29 5.56
C ILE A 200 7.95 12.92 6.97
N ASP A 201 8.76 13.33 7.97
CA ASP A 201 8.50 13.10 9.39
C ASP A 201 7.42 14.07 9.91
N GLU A 202 6.29 14.08 9.21
CA GLU A 202 5.07 14.79 9.58
C GLU A 202 3.88 13.86 9.39
N PRO A 203 2.94 13.78 10.33
CA PRO A 203 1.70 13.03 10.15
C PRO A 203 0.78 13.82 9.21
N LEU A 204 0.70 13.39 7.96
CA LEU A 204 -0.09 14.06 6.91
C LEU A 204 -1.32 13.27 6.47
N ILE A 205 -1.56 12.11 7.08
CA ILE A 205 -2.79 11.33 6.89
C ILE A 205 -3.41 10.94 8.23
N ILE A 206 -4.72 10.72 8.20
CA ILE A 206 -5.48 10.11 9.29
C ILE A 206 -5.94 8.74 8.79
N LYS A 207 -5.36 7.69 9.37
CA LYS A 207 -5.71 6.31 9.09
C LYS A 207 -6.83 5.88 10.01
N LYS A 208 -8.01 5.66 9.43
CA LYS A 208 -9.19 5.18 10.16
C LYS A 208 -9.23 3.65 10.18
N GLY A 209 -9.50 3.08 11.34
CA GLY A 209 -9.55 1.63 11.49
C GLY A 209 -10.51 1.19 12.61
N GLY A 210 -10.65 -0.13 12.76
CA GLY A 210 -11.55 -0.74 13.75
C GLY A 210 -12.94 -1.03 13.21
N HIS A 211 -13.23 -0.75 11.93
CA HIS A 211 -14.47 -1.19 11.29
C HIS A 211 -14.36 -2.65 10.83
N SER A 212 -15.51 -3.34 10.79
CA SER A 212 -15.60 -4.80 10.60
C SER A 212 -15.19 -5.29 9.20
N ASP A 213 -15.18 -4.41 8.21
CA ASP A 213 -14.89 -4.67 6.80
C ASP A 213 -13.46 -4.32 6.39
N GLN A 214 -12.56 -4.12 7.37
CA GLN A 214 -11.13 -3.92 7.08
C GLN A 214 -10.52 -5.18 6.45
N LEU A 215 -9.84 -5.00 5.31
CA LEU A 215 -9.18 -6.08 4.56
C LEU A 215 -8.17 -6.85 5.43
N SER A 216 -7.45 -6.16 6.32
CA SER A 216 -6.50 -6.78 7.24
C SER A 216 -7.13 -7.75 8.25
N GLY A 217 -8.45 -7.65 8.50
CA GLY A 217 -9.21 -8.55 9.35
C GLY A 217 -9.92 -9.68 8.59
N ALA A 218 -10.07 -9.56 7.27
CA ALA A 218 -10.85 -10.48 6.44
C ALA A 218 -10.15 -11.84 6.22
N HIS A 219 -8.82 -11.87 6.32
CA HIS A 219 -8.02 -13.04 6.00
C HIS A 219 -7.27 -13.59 7.22
N TRP A 220 -7.39 -14.89 7.48
CA TRP A 220 -6.55 -15.55 8.48
C TRP A 220 -5.11 -15.68 7.97
N GLY A 221 -4.14 -15.54 8.87
CA GLY A 221 -2.73 -15.83 8.55
C GLY A 221 -2.17 -14.96 7.43
N MET A 222 -2.18 -13.64 7.59
CA MET A 222 -1.63 -12.66 6.61
C MET A 222 -0.20 -13.00 6.16
N ASP A 223 0.58 -13.68 7.00
CA ASP A 223 1.94 -14.09 6.64
C ASP A 223 2.01 -15.08 5.48
N ARG A 224 0.91 -15.76 5.12
CA ARG A 224 0.84 -16.56 3.88
C ARG A 224 1.10 -15.70 2.64
N PHE A 225 0.49 -14.54 2.58
CA PHE A 225 0.63 -13.61 1.46
C PHE A 225 2.00 -12.92 1.48
N ARG A 226 2.50 -12.61 2.69
CA ARG A 226 3.84 -12.03 2.83
C ARG A 226 4.94 -13.02 2.41
N ILE A 227 4.82 -14.29 2.79
CA ILE A 227 5.73 -15.35 2.34
C ILE A 227 5.70 -15.45 0.82
N TYR A 228 4.52 -15.48 0.20
CA TYR A 228 4.41 -15.48 -1.26
C TYR A 228 5.17 -14.29 -1.89
N SER A 229 4.97 -13.09 -1.39
CA SER A 229 5.67 -11.89 -1.88
C SER A 229 7.18 -11.96 -1.68
N ILE A 230 7.65 -12.50 -0.54
CA ILE A 230 9.09 -12.67 -0.29
C ILE A 230 9.66 -13.75 -1.21
N GLU A 231 8.97 -14.87 -1.42
CA GLU A 231 9.39 -15.90 -2.37
C GLU A 231 9.42 -15.40 -3.81
N LYS A 232 8.56 -14.45 -4.15
CA LYS A 232 8.54 -13.79 -5.45
C LYS A 232 9.76 -12.90 -5.64
N ILE A 233 10.11 -12.05 -4.67
CA ILE A 233 11.30 -11.19 -4.76
C ILE A 233 12.60 -12.00 -4.73
N LEU A 234 12.66 -13.15 -4.05
CA LEU A 234 13.82 -14.05 -4.04
C LEU A 234 14.13 -14.65 -5.41
N LYS A 235 13.19 -14.66 -6.35
CA LYS A 235 13.40 -15.10 -7.74
C LYS A 235 13.99 -14.01 -8.64
N GLU A 236 14.06 -12.76 -8.17
CA GLU A 236 14.64 -11.66 -8.93
C GLU A 236 16.16 -11.88 -9.09
N PRO A 237 16.68 -11.96 -10.33
CA PRO A 237 18.08 -12.29 -10.57
C PRO A 237 19.04 -11.24 -9.99
N ASP A 238 18.61 -9.97 -10.01
CA ASP A 238 19.42 -8.81 -9.59
C ASP A 238 19.28 -8.47 -8.10
N LEU A 239 18.58 -9.31 -7.31
CA LEU A 239 18.43 -9.05 -5.88
C LEU A 239 19.80 -9.17 -5.19
N LYS A 240 20.19 -8.10 -4.48
CA LYS A 240 21.47 -8.06 -3.75
C LYS A 240 21.57 -9.23 -2.77
N LEU A 241 22.75 -9.82 -2.64
CA LEU A 241 22.99 -10.97 -1.76
C LEU A 241 22.57 -10.71 -0.31
N VAL A 242 22.83 -9.50 0.20
CA VAL A 242 22.39 -9.10 1.54
C VAL A 242 20.86 -9.15 1.66
N HIS A 243 20.14 -8.66 0.67
CA HIS A 243 18.67 -8.70 0.64
C HIS A 243 18.13 -10.13 0.49
N LYS A 244 18.80 -11.00 -0.29
CA LYS A 244 18.45 -12.42 -0.37
C LYS A 244 18.54 -13.09 1.00
N THR A 245 19.65 -12.87 1.71
CA THR A 245 19.86 -13.44 3.04
C THR A 245 18.81 -12.95 4.03
N GLU A 246 18.55 -11.64 4.08
CA GLU A 246 17.52 -11.03 4.94
C GLU A 246 16.12 -11.58 4.63
N ALA A 247 15.79 -11.72 3.34
CA ALA A 247 14.51 -12.25 2.88
C ALA A 247 14.31 -13.71 3.28
N ILE A 248 15.34 -14.57 3.14
CA ILE A 248 15.26 -15.97 3.59
C ILE A 248 15.06 -16.06 5.10
N HIS A 249 15.79 -15.28 5.88
CA HIS A 249 15.59 -15.23 7.33
C HIS A 249 14.14 -14.85 7.68
N GLU A 250 13.58 -13.86 7.01
CA GLU A 250 12.21 -13.42 7.29
C GLU A 250 11.17 -14.46 6.85
N VAL A 251 11.38 -15.19 5.72
CA VAL A 251 10.51 -16.31 5.35
C VAL A 251 10.49 -17.36 6.44
N ILE A 252 11.66 -17.77 6.97
CA ILE A 252 11.78 -18.76 8.05
C ILE A 252 10.99 -18.32 9.28
N LEU A 253 11.14 -17.05 9.71
CA LEU A 253 10.41 -16.49 10.86
C LEU A 253 8.89 -16.49 10.65
N LYS A 254 8.43 -16.09 9.45
CA LYS A 254 7.00 -16.09 9.12
C LYS A 254 6.42 -17.49 9.04
N LEU A 255 7.19 -18.46 8.51
CA LEU A 255 6.80 -19.88 8.51
C LEU A 255 6.65 -20.41 9.93
N GLU A 256 7.54 -20.08 10.86
CA GLU A 256 7.39 -20.43 12.28
C GLU A 256 6.10 -19.92 12.90
N ILE A 257 5.73 -18.67 12.60
CA ILE A 257 4.46 -18.08 13.06
C ILE A 257 3.27 -18.89 12.53
N LEU A 258 3.29 -19.26 11.25
CA LEU A 258 2.22 -20.04 10.63
C LEU A 258 2.16 -21.47 11.19
N ILE A 259 3.29 -22.13 11.38
CA ILE A 259 3.39 -23.49 11.97
C ILE A 259 2.78 -23.47 13.40
N ASN A 260 3.28 -22.59 14.26
CA ASN A 260 2.82 -22.47 15.65
C ASN A 260 1.31 -22.13 15.72
N GLY A 261 0.86 -21.21 14.87
CA GLY A 261 -0.54 -20.83 14.80
C GLY A 261 -1.44 -21.96 14.28
N SER A 262 -0.96 -22.77 13.36
CA SER A 262 -1.70 -23.91 12.79
C SER A 262 -1.78 -25.08 13.76
N GLN A 263 -0.69 -25.40 14.45
CA GLN A 263 -0.69 -26.42 15.51
C GLN A 263 -1.68 -26.09 16.63
N LYS A 264 -1.68 -24.84 17.12
CA LYS A 264 -2.67 -24.37 18.13
C LYS A 264 -4.12 -24.52 17.66
N ARG A 265 -4.38 -24.48 16.37
CA ARG A 265 -5.71 -24.63 15.76
C ARG A 265 -5.95 -26.05 15.22
N GLN A 266 -5.08 -27.03 15.56
CA GLN A 266 -5.15 -28.43 15.15
C GLN A 266 -5.18 -28.64 13.63
N LYS A 267 -4.57 -27.73 12.86
CA LYS A 267 -4.41 -27.82 11.40
C LYS A 267 -3.07 -28.50 11.07
N PHE A 268 -2.92 -29.77 11.49
CA PHE A 268 -1.62 -30.46 11.48
C PHE A 268 -1.04 -30.63 10.08
N ALA A 269 -1.84 -31.05 9.10
CA ALA A 269 -1.38 -31.23 7.73
C ALA A 269 -0.83 -29.91 7.12
N TYR A 270 -1.48 -28.78 7.40
CA TYR A 270 -0.99 -27.48 6.98
C TYR A 270 0.32 -27.11 7.71
N ALA A 271 0.40 -27.37 9.03
CA ALA A 271 1.62 -27.11 9.79
C ALA A 271 2.81 -27.94 9.25
N GLU A 272 2.59 -29.20 8.87
CA GLU A 272 3.59 -30.08 8.27
C GLU A 272 4.11 -29.55 6.93
N SER A 273 3.21 -29.16 6.05
CA SER A 273 3.61 -28.56 4.75
C SER A 273 4.39 -27.24 4.91
N MET A 274 4.08 -26.44 5.95
CA MET A 274 4.87 -25.24 6.26
C MET A 274 6.22 -25.60 6.89
N LEU A 275 6.32 -26.69 7.62
CA LEU A 275 7.58 -27.18 8.18
C LEU A 275 8.53 -27.66 7.07
N GLU A 276 8.04 -28.41 6.10
CA GLU A 276 8.81 -28.82 4.92
C GLU A 276 9.36 -27.61 4.15
N LYS A 277 8.50 -26.59 3.94
CA LYS A 277 8.90 -25.34 3.31
C LYS A 277 9.98 -24.60 4.12
N LYS A 278 9.86 -24.58 5.45
CA LYS A 278 10.86 -23.99 6.34
C LYS A 278 12.21 -24.70 6.23
N GLN A 279 12.22 -26.04 6.28
CA GLN A 279 13.43 -26.85 6.13
C GLN A 279 14.13 -26.62 4.79
N HIS A 280 13.36 -26.43 3.71
CA HIS A 280 13.90 -26.06 2.41
C HIS A 280 14.70 -24.73 2.47
N TRP A 281 14.11 -23.68 3.05
CA TRP A 281 14.78 -22.38 3.16
C TRP A 281 15.97 -22.41 4.12
N GLU A 282 15.91 -23.17 5.20
CA GLU A 282 17.04 -23.39 6.12
C GLU A 282 18.20 -24.08 5.40
N ALA A 283 17.91 -25.08 4.56
CA ALA A 283 18.94 -25.78 3.78
C ALA A 283 19.63 -24.85 2.77
N ILE A 284 18.88 -23.95 2.11
CA ILE A 284 19.47 -22.94 1.22
C ILE A 284 20.39 -22.02 2.00
N LEU A 285 19.96 -21.56 3.17
CA LEU A 285 20.77 -20.66 4.00
C LEU A 285 22.07 -21.32 4.46
N MET A 286 22.03 -22.61 4.81
CA MET A 286 23.21 -23.39 5.24
C MET A 286 24.22 -23.67 4.12
N ARG A 287 23.75 -23.84 2.87
CA ARG A 287 24.62 -24.08 1.70
C ARG A 287 25.32 -22.81 1.21
N GLY A 288 24.83 -21.67 1.62
CA GLY A 288 25.21 -20.36 1.09
C GLY A 288 24.23 -19.90 0.01
N VAL A 289 23.82 -18.66 0.08
CA VAL A 289 22.77 -18.06 -0.78
C VAL A 289 23.24 -17.91 -2.26
N ASN A 290 24.48 -18.33 -2.57
CA ASN A 290 25.11 -18.23 -3.90
C ASN A 290 25.04 -19.55 -4.73
N ASP A 291 24.57 -20.64 -4.15
CA ASP A 291 24.33 -21.91 -4.80
C ASP A 291 22.84 -22.06 -5.18
#